data_856680e571b01210accfbc12e4d2eeff
#
_entry.id   856680e571b01210accfbc12e4d2eeff
#
_cell.length_a   1.000
_cell.length_b   1.000
_cell.length_c   1.000
_cell.angle_alpha   90.00
_cell.angle_beta   90.00
_cell.angle_gamma   90.00
#
_symmetry.space_group_name_H-M   'P 1'
#
loop_
_entity.id
_entity.type
_entity.pdbx_description
1 polymer ?
#
loop_
_entity_poly.entity_id
_entity_poly.type
_entity_poly.pdbx_seq_one_letter_code
_entity_poly.pdbx_strand_id
1 'polypeptide(L)'
;MLCYNYTMKTISLIELSSPGCQICKAFEEFWKSIEADWPNVKYENISVITPEGQALASKYMIFSSPGIIVNEELFSSGGFDKEKFIVKLKELSREEN
;
A
#
# COMPACT_ATOMS: atom_id res chain seq x y z
N MET A 1 -5.83 -25.81 14.95
CA MET A 1 -6.00 -25.69 14.38
C MET A 1 -6.31 -25.48 13.85
N LEU A 2 -6.43 -24.93 13.92
CA LEU A 2 -6.76 -24.61 13.29
C LEU A 2 -6.91 -24.14 12.76
N CYS A 3 -7.10 -23.83 13.08
CA CYS A 3 -7.33 -23.24 12.46
C CYS A 3 -6.85 -22.96 11.65
N TYR A 4 -6.28 -23.26 11.39
CA TYR A 4 -5.78 -23.28 10.56
C TYR A 4 -6.23 -23.14 9.41
N ASN A 5 -6.96 -23.35 8.98
CA ASN A 5 -7.66 -23.03 7.85
C ASN A 5 -8.00 -21.62 7.73
N TYR A 6 -7.45 -20.79 8.46
CA TYR A 6 -7.65 -19.39 8.44
C TYR A 6 -6.87 -18.82 7.31
N THR A 7 -7.58 -18.18 6.37
CA THR A 7 -6.96 -17.58 5.20
C THR A 7 -7.18 -16.08 5.24
N MET A 8 -6.12 -15.32 5.08
CA MET A 8 -6.25 -13.87 5.04
C MET A 8 -6.67 -13.42 3.65
N LYS A 9 -7.49 -12.39 3.59
CA LYS A 9 -7.90 -11.84 2.31
C LYS A 9 -6.71 -11.19 1.62
N THR A 10 -6.65 -11.32 0.31
CA THR A 10 -5.61 -10.68 -0.49
C THR A 10 -5.84 -9.18 -0.52
N ILE A 11 -4.78 -8.44 -0.35
CA ILE A 11 -4.82 -6.99 -0.35
C ILE A 11 -3.92 -6.47 -1.47
N SER A 12 -4.42 -5.54 -2.25
CA SER A 12 -3.63 -4.86 -3.26
C SER A 12 -3.04 -3.60 -2.64
N LEU A 13 -1.73 -3.44 -2.77
CA LEU A 13 -1.04 -2.26 -2.25
C LEU A 13 -0.20 -1.65 -3.36
N ILE A 14 -0.54 -0.44 -3.75
CA ILE A 14 0.22 0.28 -4.77
C ILE A 14 0.82 1.52 -4.15
N GLU A 15 2.12 1.67 -4.34
CA GLU A 15 2.81 2.89 -3.97
C GLU A 15 3.12 3.65 -5.24
N LEU A 16 2.58 4.86 -5.35
CA LEU A 16 2.89 5.73 -6.48
C LEU A 16 4.03 6.64 -6.05
N SER A 17 5.22 6.39 -6.58
CA SER A 17 6.42 7.07 -6.12
C SER A 17 6.96 8.00 -7.19
N SER A 18 7.90 8.88 -6.79
CA SER A 18 8.56 9.75 -7.73
C SER A 18 10.06 9.72 -7.50
N PRO A 19 10.87 10.05 -8.52
CA PRO A 19 12.32 10.06 -8.36
C PRO A 19 12.73 11.08 -7.28
N GLY A 20 13.68 10.71 -6.45
CA GLY A 20 14.20 11.59 -5.42
C GLY A 20 13.29 11.80 -4.23
N CYS A 21 12.23 11.05 -4.13
CA CYS A 21 11.24 11.23 -3.06
C CYS A 21 11.73 10.52 -1.79
N GLN A 22 12.06 11.32 -0.77
CA GLN A 22 12.58 10.79 0.48
C GLN A 22 11.51 10.05 1.28
N ILE A 23 10.29 10.57 1.27
CA ILE A 23 9.20 9.94 1.99
C ILE A 23 8.83 8.62 1.33
N CYS A 24 8.93 8.55 0.01
CA CYS A 24 8.71 7.30 -0.70
C CYS A 24 9.71 6.24 -0.23
N LYS A 25 10.97 6.64 -0.10
CA LYS A 25 11.99 5.74 0.36
C LYS A 25 11.70 5.26 1.78
N ALA A 26 11.25 6.18 2.63
CA ALA A 26 10.90 5.82 4.00
C ALA A 26 9.76 4.82 4.04
N PHE A 27 8.76 4.99 3.16
CA PHE A 27 7.68 4.03 3.10
C PHE A 27 8.17 2.67 2.62
N GLU A 28 9.03 2.67 1.62
CA GLU A 28 9.56 1.42 1.07
C GLU A 28 10.35 0.65 2.12
N GLU A 29 11.15 1.35 2.91
CA GLU A 29 11.90 0.72 3.99
C GLU A 29 10.99 0.18 5.07
N PHE A 30 9.95 0.96 5.40
CA PHE A 30 8.96 0.52 6.36
C PHE A 30 8.25 -0.75 5.87
N TRP A 31 7.81 -0.74 4.61
CA TRP A 31 7.13 -1.90 4.06
C TRP A 31 8.02 -3.13 4.08
N LYS A 32 9.28 -2.97 3.69
CA LYS A 32 10.21 -4.08 3.72
C LYS A 32 10.37 -4.68 5.10
N SER A 33 10.27 -3.84 6.12
CA SER A 33 10.47 -4.31 7.49
C SER A 33 9.29 -5.14 7.98
N ILE A 34 8.12 -5.00 7.37
CA ILE A 34 6.93 -5.72 7.82
C ILE A 34 6.37 -6.70 6.80
N GLU A 35 6.90 -6.72 5.58
CA GLU A 35 6.23 -7.48 4.52
C GLU A 35 6.16 -8.98 4.79
N ALA A 36 7.11 -9.51 5.56
CA ALA A 36 7.06 -10.93 5.91
C ALA A 36 5.84 -11.28 6.75
N ASP A 37 5.31 -10.31 7.48
CA ASP A 37 4.12 -10.52 8.30
C ASP A 37 2.84 -10.41 7.48
N TRP A 38 2.94 -10.00 6.22
CA TRP A 38 1.76 -9.75 5.40
C TRP A 38 1.87 -10.48 4.06
N PRO A 39 1.93 -11.82 4.08
CA PRO A 39 2.07 -12.58 2.83
C PRO A 39 0.85 -12.46 1.93
N ASN A 40 -0.25 -11.94 2.44
CA ASN A 40 -1.46 -11.75 1.65
C ASN A 40 -1.48 -10.40 0.92
N VAL A 41 -0.46 -9.58 1.07
CA VAL A 41 -0.42 -8.27 0.42
C VAL A 41 0.38 -8.36 -0.86
N LYS A 42 -0.20 -7.89 -1.95
CA LYS A 42 0.51 -7.78 -3.23
C LYS A 42 0.93 -6.35 -3.41
N TYR A 43 2.22 -6.11 -3.31
CA TYR A 43 2.79 -4.78 -3.34
C TYR A 43 3.35 -4.46 -4.72
N GLU A 44 3.08 -3.25 -5.18
CA GLU A 44 3.57 -2.77 -6.45
C GLU A 44 4.02 -1.34 -6.29
N ASN A 45 5.20 -1.02 -6.82
CA ASN A 45 5.72 0.34 -6.79
C ASN A 45 5.70 0.86 -8.22
N ILE A 46 4.91 1.90 -8.46
CA ILE A 46 4.75 2.46 -9.80
C ILE A 46 5.22 3.91 -9.77
N SER A 47 6.11 4.23 -10.70
CA SER A 47 6.64 5.60 -10.76
C SER A 47 5.62 6.53 -11.39
N VAL A 48 5.46 7.71 -10.80
CA VAL A 48 4.48 8.69 -11.27
C VAL A 48 4.85 9.23 -12.65
N ILE A 49 6.12 9.09 -13.07
CA ILE A 49 6.51 9.61 -14.37
C ILE A 49 6.19 8.65 -15.51
N THR A 50 5.71 7.45 -15.20
CA THR A 50 5.31 6.52 -16.25
C THR A 50 3.87 6.81 -16.67
N PRO A 51 3.47 6.38 -17.87
CA PRO A 51 2.07 6.56 -18.28
C PRO A 51 1.09 5.92 -17.31
N GLU A 52 1.41 4.74 -16.81
CA GLU A 52 0.56 4.08 -15.84
C GLU A 52 0.46 4.89 -14.55
N GLY A 53 1.60 5.41 -14.08
CA GLY A 53 1.62 6.22 -12.88
C GLY A 53 0.82 7.50 -13.04
N GLN A 54 0.90 8.12 -14.22
CA GLN A 54 0.14 9.33 -14.47
C GLN A 54 -1.36 9.07 -14.48
N ALA A 55 -1.76 7.93 -15.05
CA ALA A 55 -3.17 7.55 -15.03
C ALA A 55 -3.68 7.35 -13.62
N LEU A 56 -2.86 6.70 -12.77
CA LEU A 56 -3.23 6.49 -11.38
C LEU A 56 -3.30 7.81 -10.61
N ALA A 57 -2.31 8.69 -10.84
CA ALA A 57 -2.32 9.98 -10.16
C ALA A 57 -3.57 10.76 -10.50
N SER A 58 -3.99 10.70 -11.76
CA SER A 58 -5.18 11.39 -12.19
C SER A 58 -6.44 10.77 -11.59
N LYS A 59 -6.50 9.44 -11.62
CA LYS A 59 -7.67 8.71 -11.12
C LYS A 59 -7.91 8.97 -9.64
N TYR A 60 -6.86 8.99 -8.85
CA TYR A 60 -6.97 9.14 -7.40
C TYR A 60 -6.66 10.55 -6.93
N MET A 61 -6.43 11.47 -7.87
CA MET A 61 -6.15 12.87 -7.57
C MET A 61 -4.96 13.01 -6.62
N ILE A 62 -3.88 12.32 -6.96
CA ILE A 62 -2.67 12.33 -6.16
C ILE A 62 -1.75 13.42 -6.66
N PHE A 63 -1.49 14.43 -5.81
CA PHE A 63 -0.64 15.56 -6.19
C PHE A 63 0.69 15.55 -5.48
N SER A 64 0.90 14.66 -4.52
CA SER A 64 2.15 14.54 -3.79
C SER A 64 2.50 13.07 -3.62
N SER A 65 3.76 12.73 -3.81
CA SER A 65 4.18 11.35 -3.59
C SER A 65 4.72 11.18 -2.17
N PRO A 66 4.62 9.99 -1.62
CA PRO A 66 4.04 8.81 -2.23
C PRO A 66 2.52 8.82 -2.16
N GLY A 67 1.89 8.30 -3.19
CA GLY A 67 0.47 8.00 -3.11
C GLY A 67 0.34 6.54 -2.73
N ILE A 68 -0.40 6.27 -1.65
CA ILE A 68 -0.58 4.90 -1.16
C ILE A 68 -2.01 4.49 -1.44
N ILE A 69 -2.17 3.48 -2.28
CA ILE A 69 -3.48 3.00 -2.71
C ILE A 69 -3.65 1.58 -2.20
N VAL A 70 -4.70 1.36 -1.41
CA VAL A 70 -4.96 0.07 -0.81
C VAL A 70 -6.32 -0.42 -1.25
N ASN A 71 -6.35 -1.57 -1.89
CA ASN A 71 -7.59 -2.16 -2.43
C ASN A 71 -8.37 -1.15 -3.26
N GLU A 72 -7.64 -0.46 -4.16
CA GLU A 72 -8.23 0.48 -5.11
C GLU A 72 -8.88 1.70 -4.45
N GLU A 73 -8.42 2.03 -3.26
CA GLU A 73 -8.85 3.25 -2.57
C GLU A 73 -7.62 4.00 -2.10
N LEU A 74 -7.67 5.31 -2.20
CA LEU A 74 -6.55 6.12 -1.75
C LEU A 74 -6.46 6.07 -0.24
N PHE A 75 -5.32 5.59 0.27
CA PHE A 75 -5.08 5.56 1.71
C PHE A 75 -4.44 6.87 2.17
N SER A 76 -3.40 7.32 1.47
CA SER A 76 -2.74 8.55 1.81
C SER A 76 -1.97 9.10 0.62
N SER A 77 -1.61 10.36 0.69
CA SER A 77 -0.90 11.03 -0.37
C SER A 77 0.05 12.05 0.27
N GLY A 78 1.31 12.00 -0.12
CA GLY A 78 2.32 12.92 0.38
C GLY A 78 2.94 12.51 1.69
N GLY A 79 2.49 11.41 2.29
CA GLY A 79 3.01 10.93 3.55
C GLY A 79 2.27 9.69 3.95
N PHE A 80 2.59 9.16 5.13
CA PHE A 80 1.87 7.98 5.62
C PHE A 80 2.03 7.88 7.14
N ASP A 81 1.04 7.25 7.77
CA ASP A 81 1.04 7.01 9.20
C ASP A 81 1.18 5.51 9.39
N LYS A 82 2.28 5.09 10.00
CA LYS A 82 2.59 3.67 10.13
C LYS A 82 1.51 2.91 10.90
N GLU A 83 1.04 3.50 11.99
CA GLU A 83 0.03 2.82 12.80
C GLU A 83 -1.28 2.68 12.08
N LYS A 84 -1.72 3.74 11.41
CA LYS A 84 -2.97 3.69 10.65
C LYS A 84 -2.86 2.69 9.51
N PHE A 85 -1.68 2.62 8.89
CA PHE A 85 -1.46 1.69 7.81
C PHE A 85 -1.61 0.24 8.30
N ILE A 86 -0.97 -0.08 9.43
CA ILE A 86 -1.05 -1.42 10.00
C ILE A 86 -2.49 -1.76 10.37
N VAL A 87 -3.21 -0.81 10.97
CA VAL A 87 -4.61 -1.04 11.33
C VAL A 87 -5.44 -1.34 10.08
N LYS A 88 -5.16 -0.59 8.99
CA LYS A 88 -5.90 -0.82 7.75
C LYS A 88 -5.63 -2.21 7.20
N LEU A 89 -4.38 -2.65 7.23
CA LEU A 89 -4.05 -3.99 6.75
C LEU A 89 -4.74 -5.05 7.60
N LYS A 90 -4.79 -4.84 8.91
CA LYS A 90 -5.47 -5.80 9.78
C LYS A 90 -6.96 -5.88 9.46
N GLU A 91 -7.59 -4.72 9.27
CA GLU A 91 -9.01 -4.69 8.92
C GLU A 91 -9.29 -5.44 7.63
N LEU A 92 -8.48 -5.17 6.61
CA LEU A 92 -8.72 -5.73 5.29
C LEU A 92 -8.35 -7.19 5.20
N SER A 93 -7.47 -7.66 6.07
CA SER A 93 -7.07 -9.06 6.07
C SER A 93 -8.08 -9.97 6.74
N ARG A 94 -9.02 -9.39 7.49
CA ARG A 94 -9.92 -10.17 8.30
C ARG A 94 -10.92 -10.91 7.44
N GLU A 95 -11.07 -12.20 7.70
CA GLU A 95 -12.10 -12.98 7.05
C GLU A 95 -13.41 -12.70 7.73
N GLU A 96 -14.41 -12.39 6.92
CA GLU A 96 -15.71 -12.10 7.49
C GLU A 96 -16.60 -13.30 7.29
N ASN A 97 -17.34 -13.65 8.28
CA ASN A 97 -18.26 -14.77 8.09
C ASN A 97 -19.66 -14.35 8.28
#